data_21e367c1386f9234daab61c4e6397c64
#
_entry.id   21e367c1386f9234daab61c4e6397c64
#
_cell.length_a   1.000
_cell.length_b   1.000
_cell.length_c   1.000
_cell.angle_alpha   90.00
_cell.angle_beta   90.00
_cell.angle_gamma   90.00
#
_symmetry.space_group_name_H-M   'P 1'
#
loop_
_entity.id
_entity.type
_entity.pdbx_description
1 polymer ?
#
loop_
_entity_poly.entity_id
_entity_poly.type
_entity_poly.pdbx_seq_one_letter_code
_entity_poly.pdbx_strand_id
1 'polypeptide(L)'
;MVTLHIPLNYSVKVVEGFFNLTHIRNSGVAFGIFSDQQSELKPYLLIFVSVIAIIAILAIFHQTGKEKRLVRTGLILIFSGAIGNLIDRILHKEVIDFIDFFIENQHWPAFNIADSCITIGVMFMAADMFVGDKKPDPSNDTV
;
A
#
# COMPACT_ATOMS: atom_id res chain seq x y z
N MET A 1 2.09 10.19 -15.14
CA MET A 1 2.77 11.50 -15.04
C MET A 1 4.28 11.33 -14.85
N VAL A 2 4.76 10.60 -13.82
CA VAL A 2 6.20 10.31 -13.62
C VAL A 2 6.81 9.65 -14.86
N THR A 3 6.17 8.63 -15.40
CA THR A 3 6.62 7.88 -16.58
C THR A 3 6.81 8.71 -17.86
N LEU A 4 6.16 9.88 -17.94
CA LEU A 4 6.24 10.76 -19.10
C LEU A 4 7.38 11.77 -19.00
N HIS A 5 7.87 12.08 -17.80
CA HIS A 5 8.79 13.18 -17.56
C HIS A 5 10.12 12.73 -16.96
N ILE A 6 10.15 11.56 -16.32
CA ILE A 6 11.37 11.04 -15.68
C ILE A 6 11.72 9.73 -16.39
N PRO A 7 12.90 9.61 -17.03
CA PRO A 7 13.36 8.36 -17.61
C PRO A 7 13.46 7.25 -16.56
N LEU A 8 13.34 6.00 -16.99
CA LEU A 8 13.46 4.85 -16.10
C LEU A 8 14.82 4.84 -15.38
N ASN A 9 14.81 4.57 -14.08
CA ASN A 9 15.96 4.59 -13.18
C ASN A 9 16.65 5.97 -13.01
N TYR A 10 15.94 7.05 -13.36
CA TYR A 10 16.41 8.39 -13.09
C TYR A 10 15.65 9.01 -11.91
N SER A 11 16.32 9.95 -11.25
CA SER A 11 15.77 10.71 -10.12
C SER A 11 15.92 12.21 -10.34
N VAL A 12 14.89 12.94 -9.96
CA VAL A 12 14.87 14.41 -9.92
C VAL A 12 14.87 14.82 -8.45
N LYS A 13 15.88 15.62 -8.05
CA LYS A 13 15.96 16.16 -6.69
C LYS A 13 14.83 17.14 -6.44
N VAL A 14 14.07 16.93 -5.37
CA VAL A 14 13.01 17.84 -4.92
C VAL A 14 13.47 18.60 -3.66
N VAL A 15 14.02 17.85 -2.68
CA VAL A 15 14.63 18.43 -1.48
C VAL A 15 16.05 17.86 -1.38
N GLU A 16 17.05 18.73 -1.43
CA GLU A 16 18.44 18.33 -1.41
C GLU A 16 18.77 17.57 -0.13
N GLY A 17 19.45 16.42 -0.28
CA GLY A 17 19.85 15.57 0.84
C GLY A 17 18.73 14.75 1.50
N PHE A 18 17.46 14.83 1.03
CA PHE A 18 16.35 14.18 1.71
C PHE A 18 15.31 13.52 0.82
N PHE A 19 14.92 14.14 -0.31
CA PHE A 19 13.80 13.65 -1.11
C PHE A 19 14.01 13.81 -2.61
N ASN A 20 13.80 12.73 -3.34
CA ASN A 20 13.78 12.70 -4.79
C ASN A 20 12.43 12.20 -5.31
N LEU A 21 12.06 12.67 -6.51
CA LEU A 21 11.12 11.95 -7.36
C LEU A 21 11.91 11.02 -8.28
N THR A 22 11.65 9.73 -8.20
CA THR A 22 12.34 8.71 -9.00
C THR A 22 11.35 7.99 -9.92
N HIS A 23 11.88 7.25 -10.90
CA HIS A 23 11.09 6.34 -11.72
C HIS A 23 11.69 4.94 -11.62
N ILE A 24 11.15 4.16 -10.70
CA ILE A 24 11.55 2.78 -10.47
C ILE A 24 10.37 1.87 -10.79
N ARG A 25 10.63 0.77 -11.49
CA ARG A 25 9.64 -0.29 -11.72
C ARG A 25 9.82 -1.39 -10.70
N ASN A 26 8.77 -1.65 -9.95
CA ASN A 26 8.73 -2.66 -8.92
C ASN A 26 7.96 -3.89 -9.43
N SER A 27 8.70 -4.90 -9.77
CA SER A 27 8.15 -6.18 -10.23
C SER A 27 7.60 -7.07 -9.10
N GLY A 28 7.46 -6.52 -7.88
CA GLY A 28 6.91 -7.24 -6.72
C GLY A 28 7.83 -8.32 -6.14
N VAL A 29 9.14 -8.25 -6.41
CA VAL A 29 10.13 -9.19 -5.85
C VAL A 29 10.60 -8.69 -4.50
N ALA A 30 9.85 -9.03 -3.44
CA ALA A 30 10.43 -9.00 -2.11
C ALA A 30 11.15 -10.33 -1.86
N PHE A 31 12.38 -10.25 -1.33
CA PHE A 31 13.17 -11.41 -0.86
C PHE A 31 13.66 -12.40 -1.92
N GLY A 32 13.78 -12.04 -3.19
CA GLY A 32 14.32 -12.95 -4.22
C GLY A 32 13.44 -14.16 -4.54
N ILE A 33 12.26 -14.26 -3.97
CA ILE A 33 11.26 -15.28 -4.32
C ILE A 33 10.78 -14.97 -5.74
N PHE A 34 11.05 -15.85 -6.69
CA PHE A 34 10.88 -15.64 -8.14
C PHE A 34 11.96 -14.75 -8.78
N SER A 35 13.22 -14.91 -8.37
CA SER A 35 14.39 -14.24 -8.99
C SER A 35 14.61 -14.63 -10.46
N ASP A 36 13.89 -15.62 -10.97
CA ASP A 36 13.89 -15.94 -12.38
C ASP A 36 13.16 -14.81 -13.15
N GLN A 37 13.95 -13.85 -13.63
CA GLN A 37 13.48 -12.65 -14.33
C GLN A 37 12.75 -12.95 -15.64
N GLN A 38 12.71 -14.22 -16.09
CA GLN A 38 12.14 -14.64 -17.37
C GLN A 38 10.75 -15.27 -17.27
N SER A 39 10.15 -15.38 -16.09
CA SER A 39 8.80 -15.95 -15.99
C SER A 39 7.75 -14.97 -16.49
N GLU A 40 7.24 -15.18 -17.69
CA GLU A 40 6.10 -14.41 -18.24
C GLU A 40 4.83 -14.52 -17.38
N LEU A 41 4.73 -15.55 -16.54
CA LEU A 41 3.56 -15.77 -15.67
C LEU A 41 3.55 -14.88 -14.42
N LYS A 42 4.69 -14.34 -14.00
CA LYS A 42 4.82 -13.55 -12.77
C LYS A 42 3.88 -12.34 -12.69
N PRO A 43 3.76 -11.47 -13.71
CA PRO A 43 2.82 -10.35 -13.66
C PRO A 43 1.38 -10.80 -13.49
N TYR A 44 0.98 -11.89 -14.13
CA TYR A 44 -0.37 -12.44 -14.04
C TYR A 44 -0.68 -13.01 -12.66
N LEU A 45 0.29 -13.67 -12.05
CA LEU A 45 0.18 -14.15 -10.66
C LEU A 45 -0.02 -12.98 -9.69
N LEU A 46 0.74 -11.89 -9.84
CA LEU A 46 0.63 -10.71 -8.99
C LEU A 46 -0.72 -9.99 -9.18
N ILE A 47 -1.25 -9.93 -10.42
CA ILE A 47 -2.59 -9.44 -10.70
C ILE A 47 -3.62 -10.32 -10.00
N PHE A 48 -3.52 -11.65 -10.13
CA PHE A 48 -4.43 -12.60 -9.51
C PHE A 48 -4.47 -12.46 -7.98
N VAL A 49 -3.31 -12.41 -7.34
CA VAL A 49 -3.19 -12.19 -5.89
C VAL A 49 -3.78 -10.85 -5.48
N SER A 50 -3.56 -9.79 -6.27
CA SER A 50 -4.14 -8.46 -5.99
C SER A 50 -5.67 -8.48 -6.05
N VAL A 51 -6.25 -9.18 -7.01
CA VAL A 51 -7.72 -9.34 -7.12
C VAL A 51 -8.28 -10.09 -5.93
N ILE A 52 -7.64 -11.19 -5.51
CA ILE A 52 -8.05 -11.94 -4.31
C ILE A 52 -8.00 -11.04 -3.07
N ALA A 53 -6.92 -10.29 -2.89
CA ALA A 53 -6.77 -9.37 -1.77
C ALA A 53 -7.90 -8.31 -1.76
N ILE A 54 -8.24 -7.74 -2.90
CA ILE A 54 -9.32 -6.76 -3.04
C ILE A 54 -10.67 -7.37 -2.65
N ILE A 55 -10.96 -8.60 -3.11
CA ILE A 55 -12.19 -9.32 -2.74
C ILE A 55 -12.25 -9.56 -1.23
N ALA A 56 -11.14 -9.99 -0.63
CA ALA A 56 -11.03 -10.19 0.81
C ALA A 56 -11.26 -8.89 1.60
N ILE A 57 -10.67 -7.77 1.17
CA ILE A 57 -10.86 -6.45 1.78
C ILE A 57 -12.33 -6.04 1.73
N LEU A 58 -13.01 -6.22 0.60
CA LEU A 58 -14.44 -5.93 0.45
C LEU A 58 -15.29 -6.81 1.37
N ALA A 59 -14.99 -8.11 1.46
CA ALA A 59 -15.70 -9.03 2.34
C ALA A 59 -15.56 -8.61 3.82
N ILE A 60 -14.34 -8.26 4.25
CA ILE A 60 -14.09 -7.77 5.61
C ILE A 60 -14.83 -6.44 5.83
N PHE A 61 -14.82 -5.53 4.86
CA PHE A 61 -15.51 -4.26 4.96
C PHE A 61 -17.03 -4.42 5.15
N HIS A 62 -17.64 -5.35 4.42
CA HIS A 62 -19.07 -5.66 4.57
C HIS A 62 -19.42 -6.30 5.91
N GLN A 63 -18.50 -7.07 6.50
CA GLN A 63 -18.68 -7.69 7.81
C GLN A 63 -18.37 -6.72 8.97
N THR A 64 -17.68 -5.62 8.70
CA THR A 64 -17.30 -4.63 9.72
C THR A 64 -18.47 -3.72 10.05
N GLY A 65 -18.88 -3.71 11.31
CA GLY A 65 -19.97 -2.84 11.80
C GLY A 65 -19.70 -1.36 11.55
N LYS A 66 -20.78 -0.59 11.39
CA LYS A 66 -20.71 0.85 11.06
C LYS A 66 -20.10 1.69 12.19
N GLU A 67 -20.16 1.20 13.41
CA GLU A 67 -19.58 1.79 14.62
C GLU A 67 -18.04 1.74 14.61
N LYS A 68 -17.45 0.77 13.95
CA LYS A 68 -15.99 0.63 13.82
C LYS A 68 -15.42 1.56 12.75
N ARG A 69 -15.54 2.87 12.98
CA ARG A 69 -15.17 3.89 11.98
C ARG A 69 -13.69 3.82 11.60
N LEU A 70 -12.80 3.62 12.58
CA LEU A 70 -11.36 3.58 12.33
C LEU A 70 -10.98 2.39 11.44
N VAL A 71 -11.50 1.20 11.74
CA VAL A 71 -11.30 0.00 10.90
C VAL A 71 -11.85 0.21 9.49
N ARG A 72 -13.06 0.76 9.36
CA ARG A 72 -13.68 1.01 8.05
C ARG A 72 -12.86 2.02 7.24
N THR A 73 -12.35 3.09 7.85
CA THR A 73 -11.47 4.05 7.18
C THR A 73 -10.17 3.39 6.75
N GLY A 74 -9.57 2.56 7.62
CA GLY A 74 -8.39 1.77 7.29
C GLY A 74 -8.62 0.86 6.08
N LEU A 75 -9.74 0.13 6.06
CA LEU A 75 -10.09 -0.75 4.93
C LEU A 75 -10.32 0.03 3.62
N ILE A 76 -10.90 1.23 3.67
CA ILE A 76 -11.07 2.09 2.49
C ILE A 76 -9.70 2.51 1.94
N LEU A 77 -8.76 2.90 2.81
CA LEU A 77 -7.41 3.26 2.40
C LEU A 77 -6.67 2.08 1.79
N ILE A 78 -6.72 0.90 2.42
CA ILE A 78 -6.10 -0.32 1.90
C ILE A 78 -6.70 -0.70 0.54
N PHE A 79 -8.03 -0.64 0.41
CA PHE A 79 -8.73 -0.91 -0.84
C PHE A 79 -8.27 0.05 -1.96
N SER A 80 -8.22 1.36 -1.66
CA SER A 80 -7.80 2.38 -2.63
C SER A 80 -6.37 2.16 -3.11
N GLY A 81 -5.45 1.85 -2.19
CA GLY A 81 -4.07 1.52 -2.53
C GLY A 81 -3.94 0.21 -3.31
N ALA A 82 -4.68 -0.83 -2.93
CA ALA A 82 -4.70 -2.10 -3.65
C ALA A 82 -5.19 -1.94 -5.10
N ILE A 83 -6.22 -1.11 -5.32
CA ILE A 83 -6.70 -0.76 -6.66
C ILE A 83 -5.63 0.00 -7.45
N GLY A 84 -4.96 0.99 -6.84
CA GLY A 84 -3.89 1.75 -7.49
C GLY A 84 -2.77 0.83 -8.00
N ASN A 85 -2.25 -0.03 -7.12
CA ASN A 85 -1.21 -0.99 -7.47
C ASN A 85 -1.68 -2.07 -8.47
N LEU A 86 -2.97 -2.43 -8.47
CA LEU A 86 -3.54 -3.33 -9.47
C LEU A 86 -3.59 -2.68 -10.85
N ILE A 87 -4.01 -1.41 -10.94
CA ILE A 87 -4.05 -0.65 -12.20
C ILE A 87 -2.66 -0.59 -12.82
N ASP A 88 -1.63 -0.28 -12.04
CA ASP A 88 -0.25 -0.26 -12.51
C ASP A 88 0.18 -1.62 -13.07
N ARG A 89 -0.14 -2.72 -12.36
CA ARG A 89 0.17 -4.08 -12.83
C ARG A 89 -0.54 -4.44 -14.13
N ILE A 90 -1.78 -4.02 -14.31
CA ILE A 90 -2.55 -4.28 -15.54
C ILE A 90 -1.93 -3.50 -16.71
N LEU A 91 -1.60 -2.23 -16.52
CA LEU A 91 -1.13 -1.33 -17.56
C LEU A 91 0.36 -1.55 -17.90
N HIS A 92 1.18 -1.75 -16.88
CA HIS A 92 2.65 -1.74 -17.00
C HIS A 92 3.31 -3.08 -16.67
N LYS A 93 2.54 -4.09 -16.19
CA LYS A 93 3.04 -5.37 -15.66
C LYS A 93 3.85 -5.25 -14.36
N GLU A 94 4.08 -4.05 -13.90
CA GLU A 94 4.88 -3.68 -12.74
C GLU A 94 4.22 -2.50 -12.02
N VAL A 95 4.57 -2.28 -10.76
CA VAL A 95 4.16 -1.08 -10.02
C VAL A 95 5.21 0.00 -10.23
N ILE A 96 4.77 1.26 -10.34
CA ILE A 96 5.67 2.41 -10.52
C ILE A 96 5.87 3.08 -9.17
N ASP A 97 7.10 2.98 -8.65
CA ASP A 97 7.52 3.63 -7.42
C ASP A 97 8.25 4.92 -7.73
N PHE A 98 7.86 6.01 -7.07
CA PHE A 98 8.36 7.33 -7.41
C PHE A 98 8.71 8.22 -6.21
N ILE A 99 8.49 7.78 -5.00
CA ILE A 99 8.86 8.49 -3.77
C ILE A 99 10.13 7.84 -3.24
N ASP A 100 11.22 8.61 -3.19
CA ASP A 100 12.52 8.17 -2.69
C ASP A 100 12.98 9.11 -1.57
N PHE A 101 12.89 8.65 -0.32
CA PHE A 101 13.45 9.34 0.84
C PHE A 101 14.83 8.78 1.15
N PHE A 102 15.76 9.66 1.47
CA PHE A 102 17.12 9.28 1.80
C PHE A 102 17.75 10.23 2.82
N ILE A 103 18.75 9.73 3.52
CA ILE A 103 19.63 10.53 4.38
C ILE A 103 21.06 10.11 4.01
N GLU A 104 21.87 11.07 3.57
CA GLU A 104 23.20 10.82 3.02
C GLU A 104 23.17 9.80 1.88
N ASN A 105 23.74 8.60 2.06
CA ASN A 105 23.76 7.51 1.09
C ASN A 105 22.78 6.37 1.44
N GLN A 106 21.94 6.55 2.46
CA GLN A 106 20.96 5.55 2.90
C GLN A 106 19.60 5.89 2.35
N HIS A 107 19.14 5.13 1.36
CA HIS A 107 17.82 5.28 0.76
C HIS A 107 16.81 4.35 1.42
N TRP A 108 15.63 4.90 1.74
CA TRP A 108 14.46 4.06 2.00
C TRP A 108 14.05 3.41 0.66
N PRO A 109 13.58 2.15 0.65
CA PRO A 109 13.04 1.57 -0.57
C PRO A 109 11.99 2.47 -1.19
N ALA A 110 12.14 2.77 -2.49
CA ALA A 110 11.20 3.63 -3.19
C ALA A 110 9.78 3.03 -3.12
N PHE A 111 8.78 3.90 -3.02
CA PHE A 111 7.37 3.54 -2.91
C PHE A 111 6.47 4.55 -3.63
N ASN A 112 5.17 4.33 -3.62
CA ASN A 112 4.18 5.19 -4.25
C ASN A 112 3.04 5.57 -3.28
N ILE A 113 2.09 6.37 -3.76
CA ILE A 113 0.93 6.81 -2.95
C ILE A 113 0.02 5.63 -2.57
N ALA A 114 -0.12 4.62 -3.42
CA ALA A 114 -0.94 3.44 -3.11
C ALA A 114 -0.35 2.66 -1.91
N ASP A 115 0.97 2.51 -1.84
CA ASP A 115 1.66 1.88 -0.70
C ASP A 115 1.49 2.70 0.58
N SER A 116 1.53 4.03 0.47
CA SER A 116 1.24 4.93 1.59
C SER A 116 -0.18 4.74 2.12
N CYS A 117 -1.16 4.65 1.22
CA CYS A 117 -2.56 4.38 1.60
C CYS A 117 -2.70 3.03 2.30
N ILE A 118 -2.08 1.97 1.77
CA ILE A 118 -2.09 0.65 2.40
C ILE A 118 -1.48 0.70 3.79
N THR A 119 -0.30 1.31 3.93
CA THR A 119 0.43 1.41 5.20
C THR A 119 -0.38 2.17 6.25
N ILE A 120 -0.92 3.35 5.89
CA ILE A 120 -1.76 4.17 6.80
C ILE A 120 -3.04 3.40 7.16
N GLY A 121 -3.64 2.71 6.20
CA GLY A 121 -4.83 1.89 6.44
C GLY A 121 -4.59 0.77 7.42
N VAL A 122 -3.46 0.07 7.31
CA VAL A 122 -3.03 -0.97 8.27
C VAL A 122 -2.78 -0.36 9.65
N MET A 123 -2.15 0.82 9.72
CA MET A 123 -1.94 1.53 10.98
C MET A 123 -3.26 1.88 11.67
N PHE A 124 -4.29 2.31 10.93
CA PHE A 124 -5.62 2.58 11.49
C PHE A 124 -6.28 1.33 12.05
N MET A 125 -6.18 0.20 11.33
CA MET A 125 -6.70 -1.07 11.84
C MET A 125 -5.94 -1.54 13.09
N ALA A 126 -4.62 -1.41 13.11
CA ALA A 126 -3.83 -1.74 14.27
C ALA A 126 -4.15 -0.83 15.47
N ALA A 127 -4.33 0.48 15.24
CA ALA A 127 -4.72 1.42 16.29
C ALA A 127 -6.07 1.08 16.92
N ASP A 128 -7.05 0.61 16.13
CA ASP A 128 -8.36 0.19 16.66
C ASP A 128 -8.25 -0.97 17.65
N MET A 129 -7.28 -1.87 17.46
CA MET A 129 -7.03 -2.99 18.40
C MET A 129 -6.60 -2.49 19.78
N PHE A 130 -5.91 -1.35 19.87
CA PHE A 130 -5.47 -0.77 21.13
C PHE A 130 -6.51 0.17 21.76
N VAL A 131 -7.41 0.75 20.96
CA VAL A 131 -8.44 1.69 21.44
C VAL A 131 -9.76 0.99 21.70
N GLY A 132 -10.05 -0.12 20.99
CA GLY A 132 -11.36 -0.77 20.93
C GLY A 132 -11.79 -1.53 22.20
N ASP A 133 -10.95 -1.73 23.19
CA ASP A 133 -11.24 -2.57 24.37
C ASP A 133 -11.81 -1.80 25.59
N LYS A 134 -12.27 -0.57 25.45
CA LYS A 134 -13.09 0.05 26.50
C LYS A 134 -14.51 -0.49 26.41
N LYS A 135 -14.76 -1.67 27.00
CA LYS A 135 -16.13 -2.10 27.33
C LYS A 135 -16.83 -1.02 28.11
N PRO A 136 -18.11 -0.69 27.81
CA PRO A 136 -18.91 0.12 28.71
C PRO A 136 -18.89 -0.51 30.11
N ASP A 137 -18.60 0.29 31.12
CA ASP A 137 -18.66 -0.14 32.52
C ASP A 137 -20.12 -0.50 32.87
N PRO A 138 -20.45 -1.76 33.23
CA PRO A 138 -21.81 -2.16 33.55
C PRO A 138 -22.37 -1.46 34.81
N SER A 139 -21.57 -0.66 35.52
CA SER A 139 -21.98 -0.01 36.77
C SER A 139 -22.78 1.27 36.58
N ASN A 140 -23.02 1.72 35.34
CA ASN A 140 -23.72 3.00 35.07
C ASN A 140 -25.22 2.84 34.76
N ASP A 141 -25.76 1.61 34.79
CA ASP A 141 -27.18 1.33 34.51
C ASP A 141 -28.03 1.14 35.77
N THR A 142 -27.57 1.65 36.93
CA THR A 142 -28.37 1.65 38.17
C THR A 142 -28.56 3.09 38.67
N VAL A 143 -29.54 3.80 38.09
CA VAL A 143 -30.33 4.84 38.77
C VAL A 143 -31.76 4.79 38.23
#